data_70475e87715cc8f11393718f16bab79e
#
_entry.id   70475e87715cc8f11393718f16bab79e
#
_cell.length_a   1.000
_cell.length_b   1.000
_cell.length_c   1.000
_cell.angle_alpha   90.00
_cell.angle_beta   90.00
_cell.angle_gamma   90.00
#
_symmetry.space_group_name_H-M   'P 1'
#
loop_
_entity.id
_entity.type
_entity.pdbx_description
1 polymer ?
#
loop_
_entity_poly.entity_id
_entity_poly.type
_entity_poly.pdbx_seq_one_letter_code
_entity_poly.pdbx_strand_id
1 'polypeptide(L)'
;MNKIKQRLSTIPIVRAVILGVLIAATTTVAAQEDGDSEAAPRTRHFSVGIMAGLDRNYHIVNMSYMADMKYDKFRTGTAFGIRLGYSPWKWLSFNLGAVLLQKNYHMDHVFQYYRLYYSLPTTTTNEYINVPLEMKLSVGRTVKIHAFGGIYGGYWLKSHRKGVTYSFSNDREYTFDDDVEFNDKRDNRIDKGFTWGAGLSGKIKDRIEVGAEVRWYYGVDDIQKPYMRNLNPRYNTTITFQAVVAYWL
;
A
#
# COMPACT_ATOMS: atom_id res chain seq x y z
N MET A 1 13.80 28.60 5.99
CA MET A 1 13.37 28.72 4.60
C MET A 1 13.82 27.56 3.70
N ASN A 2 14.50 26.51 4.21
CA ASN A 2 14.99 25.36 3.40
C ASN A 2 14.15 24.05 3.49
N LYS A 3 13.15 23.98 4.37
CA LYS A 3 12.35 22.73 4.58
C LYS A 3 11.22 22.52 3.56
N ILE A 4 10.85 23.52 2.78
CA ILE A 4 9.78 23.40 1.77
C ILE A 4 10.30 22.78 0.46
N LYS A 5 11.59 22.89 0.17
CA LYS A 5 12.17 22.34 -1.07
C LYS A 5 12.32 20.81 -1.09
N GLN A 6 12.40 20.14 0.07
CA GLN A 6 12.55 18.67 0.13
C GLN A 6 11.23 17.90 -0.07
N ARG A 7 10.08 18.51 0.24
CA ARG A 7 8.76 17.86 -0.01
C ARG A 7 8.38 17.74 -1.49
N LEU A 8 9.06 18.46 -2.36
CA LEU A 8 8.77 18.47 -3.81
C LEU A 8 9.58 17.47 -4.62
N SER A 9 10.55 16.77 -4.05
CA SER A 9 11.45 15.88 -4.81
C SER A 9 10.86 14.49 -5.14
N THR A 10 9.87 14.01 -4.38
CA THR A 10 9.19 12.73 -4.65
C THR A 10 8.02 12.88 -5.64
N ILE A 11 7.48 14.09 -5.78
CA ILE A 11 6.37 14.39 -6.69
C ILE A 11 6.73 14.23 -8.18
N PRO A 12 7.99 14.55 -8.66
CA PRO A 12 8.29 14.43 -10.08
C PRO A 12 8.34 12.99 -10.60
N ILE A 13 8.78 12.04 -9.79
CA ILE A 13 8.83 10.62 -10.23
C ILE A 13 7.41 10.07 -10.36
N VAL A 14 6.52 10.35 -9.40
CA VAL A 14 5.11 9.95 -9.45
C VAL A 14 4.40 10.62 -10.63
N ARG A 15 4.68 11.91 -10.88
CA ARG A 15 4.13 12.63 -12.05
C ARG A 15 4.68 12.09 -13.37
N ALA A 16 5.97 11.74 -13.43
CA ALA A 16 6.58 11.16 -14.63
C ALA A 16 6.00 9.78 -14.95
N VAL A 17 5.73 8.94 -13.94
CA VAL A 17 5.09 7.63 -14.12
C VAL A 17 3.63 7.80 -14.57
N ILE A 18 2.87 8.71 -13.97
CA ILE A 18 1.48 9.01 -14.37
C ILE A 18 1.45 9.56 -15.80
N LEU A 19 2.35 10.48 -16.14
CA LEU A 19 2.43 11.07 -17.46
C LEU A 19 2.85 10.02 -18.51
N GLY A 20 3.79 9.12 -18.18
CA GLY A 20 4.20 8.02 -19.04
C GLY A 20 3.08 7.03 -19.33
N VAL A 21 2.28 6.68 -18.34
CA VAL A 21 1.10 5.80 -18.50
C VAL A 21 -0.01 6.50 -19.29
N LEU A 22 -0.25 7.80 -19.05
CA LEU A 22 -1.20 8.60 -19.83
C LEU A 22 -0.76 8.74 -21.29
N ILE A 23 0.51 9.00 -21.56
CA ILE A 23 1.06 9.10 -22.93
C ILE A 23 0.99 7.74 -23.64
N ALA A 24 1.33 6.63 -22.97
CA ALA A 24 1.18 5.30 -23.54
C ALA A 24 -0.28 4.95 -23.84
N ALA A 25 -1.24 5.38 -23.01
CA ALA A 25 -2.66 5.19 -23.27
C ALA A 25 -3.18 6.06 -24.43
N THR A 26 -2.68 7.29 -24.60
CA THR A 26 -3.11 8.19 -25.68
C THR A 26 -2.50 7.82 -27.01
N THR A 27 -1.26 7.35 -27.08
CA THR A 27 -0.62 6.90 -28.33
C THR A 27 -1.25 5.63 -28.88
N THR A 28 -1.74 4.71 -28.02
CA THR A 28 -2.49 3.53 -28.49
C THR A 28 -3.91 3.87 -28.99
N VAL A 29 -4.52 4.96 -28.52
CA VAL A 29 -5.82 5.42 -29.00
C VAL A 29 -5.69 6.09 -30.38
N ALA A 30 -4.65 6.88 -30.62
CA ALA A 30 -4.45 7.58 -31.90
C ALA A 30 -4.05 6.66 -33.07
N ALA A 31 -3.48 5.49 -32.79
CA ALA A 31 -3.05 4.54 -33.83
C ALA A 31 -4.17 3.62 -34.38
N GLN A 32 -5.43 3.81 -33.98
CA GLN A 32 -6.50 2.86 -34.27
C GLN A 32 -7.76 3.48 -34.91
N GLU A 33 -7.66 4.67 -35.46
CA GLU A 33 -8.80 5.34 -36.13
C GLU A 33 -9.00 4.98 -37.61
N ASP A 34 -8.15 4.14 -38.21
CA ASP A 34 -8.31 3.69 -39.59
C ASP A 34 -8.57 2.18 -39.66
N GLY A 35 -9.83 1.80 -39.89
CA GLY A 35 -10.16 0.44 -40.29
C GLY A 35 -11.47 -0.12 -39.73
N ASP A 36 -12.61 0.38 -40.21
CA ASP A 36 -13.89 -0.32 -40.14
C ASP A 36 -13.82 -1.60 -40.99
N SER A 37 -13.47 -2.72 -40.36
CA SER A 37 -13.83 -4.04 -40.84
C SER A 37 -14.46 -4.81 -39.68
N GLU A 38 -15.67 -5.33 -39.94
CA GLU A 38 -16.49 -6.18 -39.08
C GLU A 38 -15.74 -7.47 -38.72
N ALA A 39 -14.74 -7.36 -37.85
CA ALA A 39 -13.97 -8.47 -37.35
C ALA A 39 -14.64 -9.00 -36.08
N ALA A 40 -14.78 -10.34 -36.02
CA ALA A 40 -15.25 -11.07 -34.84
C ALA A 40 -14.64 -10.53 -33.54
N PRO A 41 -15.40 -10.48 -32.41
CA PRO A 41 -14.94 -9.86 -31.18
C PRO A 41 -13.64 -10.50 -30.70
N ARG A 42 -12.53 -9.81 -30.92
CA ARG A 42 -11.20 -10.25 -30.48
C ARG A 42 -11.24 -10.40 -28.96
N THR A 43 -10.99 -11.60 -28.47
CA THR A 43 -10.82 -11.90 -27.05
C THR A 43 -9.51 -11.22 -26.60
N ARG A 44 -9.65 -10.09 -25.92
CA ARG A 44 -8.52 -9.38 -25.36
C ARG A 44 -8.06 -10.06 -24.08
N HIS A 45 -6.81 -10.42 -24.04
CA HIS A 45 -6.25 -11.18 -22.93
C HIS A 45 -5.41 -10.34 -21.96
N PHE A 46 -4.89 -9.19 -22.41
CA PHE A 46 -4.02 -8.34 -21.61
C PHE A 46 -4.71 -7.04 -21.22
N SER A 47 -4.42 -6.57 -20.02
CA SER A 47 -4.88 -5.27 -19.53
C SER A 47 -3.79 -4.55 -18.77
N VAL A 48 -3.83 -3.21 -18.84
CA VAL A 48 -3.02 -2.32 -18.03
C VAL A 48 -3.96 -1.43 -17.23
N GLY A 49 -3.72 -1.29 -15.94
CA GLY A 49 -4.59 -0.53 -15.07
C GLY A 49 -3.83 0.33 -14.07
N ILE A 50 -4.54 1.33 -13.56
CA ILE A 50 -4.13 2.15 -12.44
C ILE A 50 -5.04 1.88 -11.25
N MET A 51 -4.48 2.00 -10.05
CA MET A 51 -5.19 1.81 -8.79
C MET A 51 -4.90 2.99 -7.88
N ALA A 52 -5.94 3.50 -7.25
CA ALA A 52 -5.81 4.55 -6.24
C ALA A 52 -6.80 4.31 -5.10
N GLY A 53 -6.39 4.57 -3.87
CA GLY A 53 -7.25 4.30 -2.74
C GLY A 53 -6.69 4.81 -1.41
N LEU A 54 -7.43 4.45 -0.37
CA LEU A 54 -7.08 4.69 1.02
C LEU A 54 -6.76 3.36 1.68
N ASP A 55 -5.73 3.34 2.48
CA ASP A 55 -5.39 2.20 3.30
C ASP A 55 -5.64 2.45 4.79
N ARG A 56 -5.80 1.38 5.52
CA ARG A 56 -5.84 1.35 6.98
C ARG A 56 -4.88 0.28 7.44
N ASN A 57 -3.85 0.71 8.14
CA ASN A 57 -2.80 -0.19 8.63
C ASN A 57 -2.84 -0.35 10.14
N TYR A 58 -2.48 -1.52 10.60
CA TYR A 58 -2.18 -1.79 11.99
C TYR A 58 -1.07 -2.84 12.11
N HIS A 59 -0.35 -2.82 13.22
CA HIS A 59 0.61 -3.85 13.53
C HIS A 59 -0.04 -4.93 14.39
N ILE A 60 0.14 -6.18 13.99
CA ILE A 60 -0.12 -7.31 14.88
C ILE A 60 1.09 -7.44 15.79
N VAL A 61 0.90 -7.19 17.07
CA VAL A 61 1.94 -7.30 18.07
C VAL A 61 1.47 -8.25 19.16
N ASN A 62 2.28 -9.26 19.45
CA ASN A 62 2.00 -10.13 20.59
C ASN A 62 2.64 -9.53 21.86
N MET A 63 1.84 -8.79 22.63
CA MET A 63 2.30 -7.96 23.75
C MET A 63 2.16 -8.65 25.12
N SER A 64 2.55 -9.90 25.25
CA SER A 64 2.41 -10.64 26.52
C SER A 64 3.13 -10.01 27.71
N TYR A 65 4.09 -9.11 27.50
CA TYR A 65 4.96 -8.59 28.55
C TYR A 65 5.05 -7.05 28.67
N MET A 66 4.42 -6.29 27.79
CA MET A 66 4.46 -4.82 27.82
C MET A 66 3.07 -4.22 27.98
N ALA A 67 2.57 -4.19 29.21
CA ALA A 67 1.27 -3.57 29.54
C ALA A 67 1.22 -2.06 29.23
N ASP A 68 2.36 -1.41 29.08
CA ASP A 68 2.49 0.05 29.02
C ASP A 68 2.54 0.60 27.57
N MET A 69 2.57 -0.26 26.57
CA MET A 69 2.53 0.17 25.16
C MET A 69 1.18 -0.15 24.54
N LYS A 70 0.39 0.87 24.26
CA LYS A 70 -0.85 0.75 23.50
C LYS A 70 -0.57 1.12 22.06
N TYR A 71 -0.55 0.12 21.17
CA TYR A 71 -0.69 0.39 19.75
C TYR A 71 -2.11 0.80 19.47
N ASP A 72 -2.30 2.07 19.17
CA ASP A 72 -3.62 2.57 18.89
C ASP A 72 -4.04 2.14 17.48
N LYS A 73 -5.33 2.12 17.38
CA LYS A 73 -6.24 1.82 16.29
C LYS A 73 -5.70 2.28 14.93
N PHE A 74 -6.17 1.62 13.91
CA PHE A 74 -5.96 1.90 12.49
C PHE A 74 -5.60 3.34 12.15
N ARG A 75 -4.48 3.55 11.47
CA ARG A 75 -4.15 4.83 10.82
C ARG A 75 -4.41 4.74 9.34
N THR A 76 -5.01 5.79 8.82
CA THR A 76 -5.28 5.93 7.39
C THR A 76 -4.03 6.39 6.65
N GLY A 77 -3.76 5.76 5.52
CA GLY A 77 -2.76 6.15 4.55
C GLY A 77 -3.34 6.18 3.14
N THR A 78 -2.48 6.28 2.16
CA THR A 78 -2.84 6.29 0.74
C THR A 78 -2.18 5.14 0.01
N ALA A 79 -2.90 4.59 -0.97
CA ALA A 79 -2.43 3.57 -1.87
C ALA A 79 -2.52 4.08 -3.31
N PHE A 80 -1.46 3.94 -4.08
CA PHE A 80 -1.44 4.26 -5.51
C PHE A 80 -0.58 3.25 -6.25
N GLY A 81 -1.04 2.76 -7.41
CA GLY A 81 -0.27 1.76 -8.14
C GLY A 81 -0.71 1.52 -9.57
N ILE A 82 0.03 0.65 -10.21
CA ILE A 82 -0.24 0.14 -11.55
C ILE A 82 -0.47 -1.37 -11.48
N ARG A 83 -1.23 -1.89 -12.44
CA ARG A 83 -1.53 -3.33 -12.55
C ARG A 83 -1.41 -3.77 -14.00
N LEU A 84 -0.78 -4.89 -14.21
CA LEU A 84 -0.79 -5.66 -15.44
C LEU A 84 -1.68 -6.88 -15.23
N GLY A 85 -2.62 -7.12 -16.13
CA GLY A 85 -3.53 -8.26 -16.06
C GLY A 85 -3.40 -9.13 -17.29
N TYR A 86 -3.44 -10.44 -17.09
CA TYR A 86 -3.56 -11.46 -18.13
C TYR A 86 -4.76 -12.34 -17.86
N SER A 87 -5.71 -12.41 -18.79
CA SER A 87 -6.95 -13.19 -18.66
C SER A 87 -7.01 -14.28 -19.73
N PRO A 88 -6.56 -15.51 -19.42
CA PRO A 88 -6.69 -16.62 -20.35
C PRO A 88 -8.15 -17.01 -20.57
N TRP A 89 -9.01 -16.82 -19.56
CA TRP A 89 -10.46 -17.08 -19.64
C TRP A 89 -11.26 -15.90 -19.10
N LYS A 90 -12.53 -15.80 -19.48
CA LYS A 90 -13.44 -14.71 -19.04
C LYS A 90 -13.64 -14.66 -17.52
N TRP A 91 -13.44 -15.78 -16.83
CA TRP A 91 -13.64 -15.94 -15.40
C TRP A 91 -12.34 -15.96 -14.57
N LEU A 92 -11.17 -16.15 -15.24
CA LEU A 92 -9.86 -16.22 -14.57
C LEU A 92 -8.89 -15.20 -15.14
N SER A 93 -8.23 -14.46 -14.24
CA SER A 93 -7.16 -13.51 -14.58
C SER A 93 -6.00 -13.66 -13.61
N PHE A 94 -4.79 -13.39 -14.10
CA PHE A 94 -3.59 -13.23 -13.29
C PHE A 94 -3.19 -11.76 -13.32
N ASN A 95 -2.89 -11.21 -12.15
CA ASN A 95 -2.54 -9.80 -12.00
C ASN A 95 -1.17 -9.66 -11.36
N LEU A 96 -0.33 -8.80 -11.92
CA LEU A 96 0.92 -8.35 -11.34
C LEU A 96 0.81 -6.84 -11.10
N GLY A 97 1.05 -6.39 -9.88
CA GLY A 97 0.96 -4.98 -9.51
C GLY A 97 2.28 -4.40 -9.03
N ALA A 98 2.33 -3.07 -9.02
CA ALA A 98 3.31 -2.31 -8.24
C ALA A 98 2.56 -1.19 -7.54
N VAL A 99 2.54 -1.19 -6.20
CA VAL A 99 1.69 -0.34 -5.38
C VAL A 99 2.52 0.37 -4.32
N LEU A 100 2.48 1.68 -4.32
CA LEU A 100 2.98 2.51 -3.23
C LEU A 100 1.92 2.56 -2.13
N LEU A 101 2.29 2.15 -0.92
CA LEU A 101 1.41 2.05 0.25
C LEU A 101 2.01 2.81 1.42
N GLN A 102 1.16 3.51 2.17
CA GLN A 102 1.54 4.10 3.45
C GLN A 102 1.07 3.21 4.59
N LYS A 103 1.98 2.48 5.23
CA LYS A 103 1.69 1.63 6.40
C LYS A 103 1.89 2.41 7.68
N ASN A 104 0.89 3.23 8.02
CA ASN A 104 0.94 4.16 9.14
C ASN A 104 0.49 3.49 10.44
N TYR A 105 1.12 3.86 11.56
CA TYR A 105 0.67 3.44 12.88
C TYR A 105 0.88 4.53 13.93
N HIS A 106 0.12 4.43 14.99
CA HIS A 106 0.23 5.28 16.16
C HIS A 106 0.52 4.42 17.38
N MET A 107 1.37 4.92 18.25
CA MET A 107 1.74 4.25 19.48
C MET A 107 1.74 5.26 20.62
N ASP A 108 1.00 4.94 21.67
CA ASP A 108 1.06 5.66 22.95
C ASP A 108 1.95 4.88 23.89
N HIS A 109 3.05 5.48 24.28
CA HIS A 109 3.90 4.95 25.34
C HIS A 109 3.48 5.60 26.67
N VAL A 110 2.80 4.83 27.52
CA VAL A 110 2.37 5.25 28.85
C VAL A 110 3.37 4.72 29.86
N PHE A 111 3.97 5.59 30.65
CA PHE A 111 4.83 5.19 31.76
C PHE A 111 4.48 5.96 33.02
N GLN A 112 4.77 5.36 34.18
CA GLN A 112 4.57 5.96 35.48
C GLN A 112 5.90 6.42 36.06
N TYR A 113 5.96 7.70 36.47
CA TYR A 113 7.10 8.26 37.17
C TYR A 113 6.59 9.06 38.38
N TYR A 114 7.02 8.72 39.58
CA TYR A 114 6.62 9.38 40.83
C TYR A 114 5.10 9.58 41.01
N ARG A 115 4.29 8.59 40.74
CA ARG A 115 2.79 8.64 40.79
C ARG A 115 2.12 9.46 39.67
N LEU A 116 2.89 10.02 38.74
CA LEU A 116 2.33 10.66 37.56
C LEU A 116 2.40 9.72 36.37
N TYR A 117 1.34 9.75 35.54
CA TYR A 117 1.28 8.99 34.29
C TYR A 117 1.58 9.93 33.13
N TYR A 118 2.57 9.56 32.34
CA TYR A 118 2.95 10.29 31.14
C TYR A 118 2.52 9.46 29.92
N SER A 119 1.92 10.11 28.95
CA SER A 119 1.60 9.51 27.64
C SER A 119 2.43 10.19 26.58
N LEU A 120 3.24 9.44 25.87
CA LEU A 120 4.12 9.92 24.80
C LEU A 120 3.61 9.43 23.45
N PRO A 121 2.69 10.18 22.80
CA PRO A 121 2.12 9.80 21.53
C PRO A 121 3.17 9.89 20.42
N THR A 122 3.31 8.82 19.65
CA THR A 122 4.19 8.76 18.47
C THR A 122 3.41 8.26 17.27
N THR A 123 3.41 9.04 16.21
CA THR A 123 2.85 8.64 14.91
C THR A 123 4.01 8.33 13.96
N THR A 124 3.97 7.15 13.36
CA THR A 124 4.94 6.74 12.34
C THR A 124 4.25 6.56 11.00
N THR A 125 4.79 7.20 9.98
CA THR A 125 4.36 7.07 8.59
C THR A 125 5.42 6.31 7.83
N ASN A 126 5.09 5.12 7.35
CA ASN A 126 5.98 4.26 6.60
C ASN A 126 5.51 4.16 5.16
N GLU A 127 6.42 4.37 4.22
CA GLU A 127 6.17 4.23 2.79
C GLU A 127 6.79 2.93 2.28
N TYR A 128 5.97 2.11 1.62
CA TYR A 128 6.35 0.84 1.02
C TYR A 128 6.02 0.81 -0.47
N ILE A 129 6.85 0.12 -1.23
CA ILE A 129 6.45 -0.37 -2.55
C ILE A 129 6.14 -1.86 -2.41
N ASN A 130 4.91 -2.26 -2.73
CA ASN A 130 4.47 -3.65 -2.73
C ASN A 130 4.25 -4.13 -4.16
N VAL A 131 4.69 -5.36 -4.45
CA VAL A 131 4.52 -6.04 -5.73
C VAL A 131 3.66 -7.28 -5.50
N PRO A 132 2.32 -7.18 -5.59
CA PRO A 132 1.41 -8.31 -5.50
C PRO A 132 1.38 -9.11 -6.81
N LEU A 133 1.37 -10.43 -6.69
CA LEU A 133 1.07 -11.40 -7.74
C LEU A 133 -0.18 -12.17 -7.33
N GLU A 134 -1.25 -12.06 -8.11
CA GLU A 134 -2.59 -12.48 -7.72
C GLU A 134 -3.29 -13.27 -8.83
N MET A 135 -4.10 -14.22 -8.42
CA MET A 135 -5.11 -14.87 -9.23
C MET A 135 -6.48 -14.26 -8.90
N LYS A 136 -7.23 -13.83 -9.91
CA LYS A 136 -8.55 -13.22 -9.79
C LYS A 136 -9.61 -14.08 -10.49
N LEU A 137 -10.65 -14.42 -9.76
CA LEU A 137 -11.84 -15.12 -10.25
C LEU A 137 -12.99 -14.11 -10.37
N SER A 138 -13.66 -14.09 -11.50
CA SER A 138 -14.71 -13.12 -11.81
C SER A 138 -15.98 -13.80 -12.33
N VAL A 139 -17.13 -13.36 -11.85
CA VAL A 139 -18.47 -13.82 -12.27
C VAL A 139 -19.35 -12.63 -12.60
N GLY A 140 -20.13 -12.74 -13.66
CA GLY A 140 -21.03 -11.70 -14.13
C GLY A 140 -20.79 -11.33 -15.59
N ARG A 141 -21.70 -10.55 -16.17
CA ARG A 141 -21.63 -10.09 -17.56
C ARG A 141 -21.32 -8.60 -17.65
N THR A 142 -22.28 -7.74 -17.37
CA THR A 142 -22.15 -6.28 -17.39
C THR A 142 -21.40 -5.77 -16.15
N VAL A 143 -21.86 -6.21 -14.98
CA VAL A 143 -21.16 -6.01 -13.71
C VAL A 143 -20.60 -7.36 -13.30
N LYS A 144 -19.31 -7.37 -12.97
CA LYS A 144 -18.60 -8.55 -12.49
C LYS A 144 -18.32 -8.40 -11.01
N ILE A 145 -18.66 -9.42 -10.26
CA ILE A 145 -18.18 -9.63 -8.90
C ILE A 145 -16.90 -10.45 -9.02
N HIS A 146 -15.87 -10.08 -8.31
CA HIS A 146 -14.63 -10.84 -8.33
C HIS A 146 -14.01 -10.97 -6.95
N ALA A 147 -13.32 -12.09 -6.76
CA ALA A 147 -12.44 -12.34 -5.64
C ALA A 147 -11.04 -12.62 -6.15
N PHE A 148 -10.04 -12.26 -5.40
CA PHE A 148 -8.64 -12.50 -5.77
C PHE A 148 -7.82 -12.86 -4.54
N GLY A 149 -6.71 -13.56 -4.80
CA GLY A 149 -5.75 -13.92 -3.77
C GLY A 149 -4.40 -14.23 -4.37
N GLY A 150 -3.37 -14.11 -3.56
CA GLY A 150 -2.00 -14.33 -4.00
C GLY A 150 -0.97 -14.01 -2.93
N ILE A 151 0.22 -13.71 -3.39
CA ILE A 151 1.37 -13.34 -2.56
C ILE A 151 1.84 -11.93 -2.91
N TYR A 152 2.57 -11.31 -2.01
CA TYR A 152 3.26 -10.06 -2.31
C TYR A 152 4.66 -10.03 -1.71
N GLY A 153 5.54 -9.29 -2.39
CA GLY A 153 6.80 -8.81 -1.85
C GLY A 153 6.76 -7.29 -1.72
N GLY A 154 7.29 -6.76 -0.65
CA GLY A 154 7.32 -5.33 -0.39
C GLY A 154 8.70 -4.87 0.02
N TYR A 155 8.99 -3.60 -0.22
CA TYR A 155 10.22 -2.96 0.21
C TYR A 155 9.91 -1.64 0.92
N TRP A 156 10.45 -1.48 2.12
CA TRP A 156 10.29 -0.29 2.95
C TRP A 156 11.18 0.84 2.44
N LEU A 157 10.58 1.86 1.85
CA LEU A 157 11.27 2.97 1.19
C LEU A 157 11.68 4.05 2.17
N LYS A 158 10.73 4.49 3.03
CA LYS A 158 10.90 5.64 3.91
C LYS A 158 10.10 5.46 5.20
N SER A 159 10.60 6.05 6.28
CA SER A 159 9.90 6.16 7.55
C SER A 159 10.04 7.56 8.11
N HIS A 160 8.92 8.10 8.59
CA HIS A 160 8.86 9.41 9.23
C HIS A 160 8.17 9.29 10.57
N ARG A 161 8.75 9.86 11.62
CA ARG A 161 8.21 9.84 12.98
C ARG A 161 7.92 11.23 13.47
N LYS A 162 6.75 11.37 14.09
CA LYS A 162 6.33 12.59 14.75
C LYS A 162 5.74 12.24 16.12
N GLY A 163 6.16 12.94 17.15
CA GLY A 163 5.67 12.64 18.49
C GLY A 163 6.25 13.54 19.56
N VAL A 164 6.07 13.06 20.78
CA VAL A 164 6.57 13.69 22.00
C VAL A 164 7.52 12.74 22.69
N THR A 165 8.62 13.25 23.20
CA THR A 165 9.56 12.53 24.08
C THR A 165 9.74 13.32 25.38
N TYR A 166 10.03 12.61 26.45
CA TYR A 166 10.24 13.19 27.77
C TYR A 166 11.69 13.05 28.20
N SER A 167 12.29 14.13 28.69
CA SER A 167 13.65 14.14 29.24
C SER A 167 13.60 14.17 30.75
N PHE A 168 14.04 13.11 31.40
CA PHE A 168 14.14 13.00 32.84
C PHE A 168 15.21 13.90 33.47
N SER A 169 16.19 14.38 32.69
CA SER A 169 17.29 15.20 33.19
C SER A 169 16.86 16.63 33.50
N ASN A 170 15.86 17.17 32.80
CA ASN A 170 15.38 18.54 32.94
C ASN A 170 13.86 18.65 33.10
N ASP A 171 13.18 17.50 33.29
CA ASP A 171 11.73 17.42 33.54
C ASP A 171 10.88 18.13 32.47
N ARG A 172 11.23 17.90 31.18
CA ARG A 172 10.57 18.57 30.05
C ARG A 172 10.18 17.61 28.94
N GLU A 173 9.05 17.95 28.31
CA GLU A 173 8.62 17.31 27.06
C GLU A 173 9.23 18.03 25.84
N TYR A 174 9.63 17.25 24.86
CA TYR A 174 10.17 17.71 23.59
C TYR A 174 9.38 17.08 22.46
N THR A 175 9.00 17.87 21.48
CA THR A 175 8.41 17.37 20.25
C THR A 175 9.51 17.04 19.23
N PHE A 176 9.35 15.95 18.51
CA PHE A 176 10.21 15.58 17.39
C PHE A 176 9.37 15.35 16.12
N ASP A 177 9.95 15.64 14.98
CA ASP A 177 9.33 15.52 13.65
C ASP A 177 10.46 15.22 12.65
N ASP A 178 10.90 13.94 12.60
CA ASP A 178 12.13 13.54 11.94
C ASP A 178 11.94 12.33 11.02
N ASP A 179 12.72 12.30 9.94
CA ASP A 179 12.87 11.11 9.11
C ASP A 179 13.74 10.06 9.86
N VAL A 180 13.32 8.82 9.82
CA VAL A 180 14.04 7.73 10.47
C VAL A 180 15.15 7.23 9.55
N GLU A 181 16.39 7.28 10.02
CA GLU A 181 17.51 6.63 9.34
C GLU A 181 17.42 5.11 9.53
N PHE A 182 17.44 4.37 8.42
CA PHE A 182 17.46 2.92 8.44
C PHE A 182 18.79 2.39 8.92
N ASN A 183 18.73 1.40 9.78
CA ASN A 183 19.88 0.67 10.24
C ASN A 183 19.77 -0.79 9.77
N ASP A 184 20.70 -1.20 8.89
CA ASP A 184 20.72 -2.55 8.31
C ASP A 184 20.85 -3.67 9.34
N LYS A 185 21.34 -3.36 10.52
CA LYS A 185 21.41 -4.32 11.63
C LYS A 185 20.07 -4.45 12.37
N ARG A 186 19.28 -3.39 12.44
CA ARG A 186 18.01 -3.33 13.18
C ARG A 186 16.80 -3.61 12.31
N ASP A 187 16.75 -2.97 11.12
CA ASP A 187 15.55 -2.87 10.34
C ASP A 187 15.49 -3.96 9.25
N ASN A 188 14.35 -4.64 9.17
CA ASN A 188 14.06 -5.52 8.06
C ASN A 188 13.24 -4.73 7.03
N ARG A 189 13.87 -4.36 5.92
CA ARG A 189 13.23 -3.57 4.87
C ARG A 189 12.41 -4.39 3.91
N ILE A 190 12.51 -5.72 3.96
CA ILE A 190 11.73 -6.62 3.13
C ILE A 190 10.48 -7.00 3.90
N ASP A 191 9.33 -6.82 3.27
CA ASP A 191 8.02 -7.22 3.75
C ASP A 191 7.41 -8.17 2.72
N LYS A 192 7.02 -9.36 3.15
CA LYS A 192 6.38 -10.35 2.28
C LYS A 192 5.21 -10.99 3.00
N GLY A 193 4.27 -11.50 2.23
CA GLY A 193 3.09 -12.11 2.79
C GLY A 193 2.06 -12.48 1.75
N PHE A 194 0.83 -12.59 2.24
CA PHE A 194 -0.33 -12.94 1.44
C PHE A 194 -1.19 -11.72 1.16
N THR A 195 -1.85 -11.71 0.01
CA THR A 195 -2.85 -10.71 -0.34
C THR A 195 -4.11 -11.41 -0.80
N TRP A 196 -5.27 -10.88 -0.41
CA TRP A 196 -6.57 -11.33 -0.89
C TRP A 196 -7.57 -10.19 -0.86
N GLY A 197 -8.66 -10.37 -1.55
CA GLY A 197 -9.70 -9.36 -1.57
C GLY A 197 -10.86 -9.72 -2.47
N ALA A 198 -11.78 -8.78 -2.55
CA ALA A 198 -12.94 -8.87 -3.42
C ALA A 198 -13.30 -7.49 -3.97
N GLY A 199 -14.07 -7.47 -5.04
CA GLY A 199 -14.49 -6.23 -5.63
C GLY A 199 -15.58 -6.40 -6.68
N LEU A 200 -15.94 -5.26 -7.21
CA LEU A 200 -16.92 -5.14 -8.30
C LEU A 200 -16.24 -4.39 -9.45
N SER A 201 -16.51 -4.79 -10.68
CA SER A 201 -16.06 -4.06 -11.86
C SER A 201 -17.11 -4.09 -12.95
N GLY A 202 -17.11 -3.07 -13.79
CA GLY A 202 -17.98 -2.97 -14.95
C GLY A 202 -17.24 -2.38 -16.13
N LYS A 203 -17.58 -2.82 -17.34
CA LYS A 203 -17.06 -2.22 -18.57
C LYS A 203 -17.88 -0.98 -18.91
N ILE A 204 -17.23 0.16 -19.04
CA ILE A 204 -17.85 1.40 -19.52
C ILE A 204 -17.89 1.41 -21.05
N LYS A 205 -16.79 0.93 -21.66
CA LYS A 205 -16.65 0.69 -23.11
C LYS A 205 -15.94 -0.65 -23.28
N ASP A 206 -15.88 -1.17 -24.49
CA ASP A 206 -15.28 -2.48 -24.77
C ASP A 206 -13.85 -2.65 -24.24
N ARG A 207 -13.15 -1.53 -24.05
CA ARG A 207 -11.74 -1.53 -23.63
C ARG A 207 -11.50 -1.03 -22.21
N ILE A 208 -12.46 -0.29 -21.63
CA ILE A 208 -12.27 0.35 -20.31
C ILE A 208 -13.12 -0.39 -19.28
N GLU A 209 -12.47 -0.93 -18.26
CA GLU A 209 -13.09 -1.54 -17.09
C GLU A 209 -12.80 -0.66 -15.87
N VAL A 210 -13.84 -0.32 -15.13
CA VAL A 210 -13.74 0.44 -13.87
C VAL A 210 -14.28 -0.40 -12.74
N GLY A 211 -13.61 -0.38 -11.62
CA GLY A 211 -13.98 -1.19 -10.47
C GLY A 211 -13.61 -0.56 -9.15
N ALA A 212 -14.18 -1.14 -8.10
CA ALA A 212 -13.82 -0.89 -6.71
C ALA A 212 -13.45 -2.21 -6.04
N GLU A 213 -12.39 -2.19 -5.28
CA GLU A 213 -11.84 -3.38 -4.60
C GLU A 213 -11.56 -3.08 -3.14
N VAL A 214 -11.79 -4.06 -2.29
CA VAL A 214 -11.25 -4.14 -0.93
C VAL A 214 -10.16 -5.19 -0.93
N ARG A 215 -8.97 -4.82 -0.48
CA ARG A 215 -7.80 -5.67 -0.50
C ARG A 215 -7.17 -5.75 0.86
N TRP A 216 -6.73 -6.93 1.24
CA TRP A 216 -6.01 -7.20 2.46
C TRP A 216 -4.58 -7.63 2.15
N TYR A 217 -3.60 -6.99 2.78
CA TYR A 217 -2.21 -7.42 2.81
C TYR A 217 -1.89 -7.93 4.21
N TYR A 218 -1.46 -9.17 4.31
CA TYR A 218 -1.07 -9.81 5.57
C TYR A 218 0.41 -10.16 5.51
N GLY A 219 1.24 -9.39 6.23
CA GLY A 219 2.68 -9.61 6.33
C GLY A 219 2.99 -10.79 7.25
N VAL A 220 3.95 -11.60 6.83
CA VAL A 220 4.45 -12.74 7.62
C VAL A 220 5.87 -12.52 8.13
N ASP A 221 6.54 -11.45 7.67
CA ASP A 221 7.86 -11.08 8.13
C ASP A 221 7.81 -10.01 9.22
N ASP A 222 8.68 -10.15 10.20
CA ASP A 222 8.90 -9.14 11.22
C ASP A 222 9.63 -7.93 10.63
N ILE A 223 9.15 -6.72 10.95
CA ILE A 223 9.80 -5.46 10.56
C ILE A 223 11.17 -5.24 11.23
N GLN A 224 11.52 -6.06 12.20
CA GLN A 224 12.83 -6.06 12.88
C GLN A 224 13.63 -7.32 12.55
N LYS A 225 14.93 -7.19 12.44
CA LYS A 225 15.82 -8.34 12.24
C LYS A 225 15.90 -9.26 13.47
N PRO A 226 16.15 -10.57 13.30
CA PRO A 226 16.04 -11.56 14.36
C PRO A 226 16.84 -11.27 15.63
N TYR A 227 18.03 -10.68 15.51
CA TYR A 227 18.88 -10.41 16.69
C TYR A 227 18.39 -9.21 17.53
N MET A 228 17.53 -8.36 16.96
CA MET A 228 16.85 -7.26 17.65
C MET A 228 15.42 -7.62 18.08
N ARG A 229 14.99 -8.84 17.82
CA ARG A 229 13.69 -9.34 18.27
C ARG A 229 13.68 -9.38 19.80
N ASN A 230 13.27 -8.28 20.39
CA ASN A 230 12.62 -8.40 21.67
C ASN A 230 11.42 -9.34 21.46
N LEU A 231 11.01 -10.08 22.47
CA LEU A 231 9.98 -11.14 22.49
C LEU A 231 8.65 -10.86 21.74
N ASN A 232 8.51 -9.76 21.02
CA ASN A 232 7.31 -9.27 20.39
C ASN A 232 7.50 -8.98 18.89
N PRO A 233 7.34 -9.97 18.02
CA PRO A 233 7.39 -9.77 16.58
C PRO A 233 6.27 -8.81 16.13
N ARG A 234 6.55 -7.98 15.11
CA ARG A 234 5.64 -6.96 14.57
C ARG A 234 5.39 -7.24 13.10
N TYR A 235 4.17 -7.60 12.78
CA TYR A 235 3.76 -7.89 11.40
C TYR A 235 2.87 -6.76 10.87
N ASN A 236 3.10 -6.40 9.62
CA ASN A 236 2.22 -5.45 8.93
C ASN A 236 0.92 -6.10 8.52
N THR A 237 -0.19 -5.44 8.80
CA THR A 237 -1.49 -5.80 8.26
C THR A 237 -2.17 -4.56 7.72
N THR A 238 -2.54 -4.57 6.45
CA THR A 238 -3.10 -3.41 5.76
C THR A 238 -4.36 -3.79 5.00
N ILE A 239 -5.43 -3.03 5.20
CA ILE A 239 -6.65 -3.10 4.41
C ILE A 239 -6.69 -1.88 3.51
N THR A 240 -6.87 -2.08 2.20
CA THR A 240 -6.94 -1.02 1.20
C THR A 240 -8.32 -1.01 0.54
N PHE A 241 -8.94 0.15 0.47
CA PHE A 241 -10.15 0.43 -0.31
C PHE A 241 -9.71 1.22 -1.54
N GLN A 242 -9.85 0.65 -2.71
CA GLN A 242 -9.28 1.23 -3.92
C GLN A 242 -10.24 1.22 -5.11
N ALA A 243 -10.17 2.27 -5.91
CA ALA A 243 -10.70 2.31 -7.25
C ALA A 243 -9.65 1.79 -8.25
N VAL A 244 -10.12 1.11 -9.28
CA VAL A 244 -9.28 0.52 -10.33
C VAL A 244 -9.85 0.93 -11.68
N VAL A 245 -8.99 1.40 -12.57
CA VAL A 245 -9.32 1.64 -13.97
C VAL A 245 -8.35 0.83 -14.81
N ALA A 246 -8.87 -0.04 -15.66
CA ALA A 246 -8.08 -0.91 -16.51
C ALA A 246 -8.44 -0.72 -17.98
N TYR A 247 -7.44 -0.72 -18.84
CA TYR A 247 -7.55 -0.70 -20.28
C TYR A 247 -7.16 -2.05 -20.85
N TRP A 248 -8.04 -2.63 -21.68
CA TRP A 248 -7.84 -3.92 -22.33
C TRP A 248 -7.22 -3.74 -23.73
N LEU A 249 -6.07 -4.37 -23.93
CA LEU A 249 -5.28 -4.31 -25.17
C LEU A 249 -5.81 -5.24 -26.26
#